data_7e024efff7b6dd35d1101f88c30ef934
#
_entry.id   7e024efff7b6dd35d1101f88c30ef934
#
_cell.length_a   1.000
_cell.length_b   1.000
_cell.length_c   1.000
_cell.angle_alpha   90.00
_cell.angle_beta   90.00
_cell.angle_gamma   90.00
#
_symmetry.space_group_name_H-M   'P 1'
#
loop_
_entity.id
_entity.type
_entity.pdbx_description
1 polymer ?
#
loop_
_entity_poly.entity_id
_entity_poly.type
_entity_poly.pdbx_seq_one_letter_code
_entity_poly.pdbx_strand_id
1 'polypeptide(L)'
;MKEVITAVYPHRRTDALVRLLAAEAFLVLFQAYMVAPMIPSLAESLHAKVADLGLLIPAYTIPYGLSTLLYGPISDRFGRKRLLLILFALLAFSSLLVPLCRTAGQLIMLRIFAGLATGGIVPVSVSLIGDIYPYEKRGKPIGMLFGAMAGGMTFGASMGIFFNPILGWRNEYLIAGLISVAISGWALVTHRTFPEEIEKAPVKPRMILSNGMQLLSSNRGRRLYSYIFINGMFHSGVFSWLGYYFKTTHNLQDRQIGLALLGYGVPGMLLGVTIGRLADRQGRRRIIPLGLLLGALSVLILALQIPVWLAAIVVSMLSLGYDMTQPLFAGMVTTVGNEQTRGLAVGLSACILFLGYGAGASIFQMLNTTGLNLPFGVFGGFELLSGILAFWMFKHFR
;
A
#
# COMPACT_ATOMS: atom_id res chain seq x y z
N MET A 1 4.08 11.12 -34.95
CA MET A 1 3.55 9.89 -34.34
C MET A 1 2.90 10.12 -32.95
N LYS A 2 3.28 11.14 -32.15
CA LYS A 2 2.60 11.48 -30.87
C LYS A 2 1.22 12.13 -31.04
N GLU A 3 0.94 12.85 -32.11
CA GLU A 3 -0.35 13.51 -32.35
C GLU A 3 -1.44 12.55 -32.87
N VAL A 4 -1.08 11.42 -33.43
CA VAL A 4 -2.03 10.44 -33.99
C VAL A 4 -2.78 9.69 -32.89
N ILE A 5 -2.15 9.47 -31.71
CA ILE A 5 -2.75 8.68 -30.61
C ILE A 5 -3.87 9.46 -29.90
N THR A 6 -3.78 10.78 -29.82
CA THR A 6 -4.81 11.62 -29.15
C THR A 6 -6.09 11.82 -30.00
N ALA A 7 -6.00 11.58 -31.31
CA ALA A 7 -7.14 11.72 -32.23
C ALA A 7 -8.03 10.47 -32.35
N VAL A 8 -7.54 9.29 -31.89
CA VAL A 8 -8.16 8.00 -32.20
C VAL A 8 -9.15 7.51 -31.12
N TYR A 9 -9.04 7.97 -29.86
CA TYR A 9 -9.91 7.45 -28.80
C TYR A 9 -10.80 8.52 -28.16
N PRO A 10 -12.14 8.33 -28.15
CA PRO A 10 -13.05 9.25 -27.47
C PRO A 10 -12.75 9.25 -25.97
N HIS A 11 -12.63 10.43 -25.36
CA HIS A 11 -12.33 10.66 -23.94
C HIS A 11 -13.16 9.79 -22.97
N ARG A 12 -14.40 9.46 -23.32
CA ARG A 12 -15.28 8.61 -22.51
C ARG A 12 -14.75 7.17 -22.31
N ARG A 13 -14.04 6.60 -23.28
CA ARG A 13 -13.52 5.22 -23.20
C ARG A 13 -12.28 5.13 -22.33
N THR A 14 -11.38 6.11 -22.42
CA THR A 14 -10.19 6.19 -21.58
C THR A 14 -10.54 6.48 -20.12
N ASP A 15 -11.56 7.32 -19.86
CA ASP A 15 -12.05 7.58 -18.50
C ASP A 15 -12.71 6.33 -17.86
N ALA A 16 -13.40 5.50 -18.63
CA ALA A 16 -13.97 4.25 -18.15
C ALA A 16 -12.87 3.25 -17.74
N LEU A 17 -11.82 3.15 -18.55
CA LEU A 17 -10.65 2.32 -18.23
C LEU A 17 -9.97 2.78 -16.92
N VAL A 18 -9.72 4.08 -16.77
CA VAL A 18 -9.09 4.62 -15.54
C VAL A 18 -9.94 4.34 -14.31
N ARG A 19 -11.28 4.48 -14.41
CA ARG A 19 -12.19 4.14 -13.31
C ARG A 19 -12.12 2.66 -12.94
N LEU A 20 -12.01 1.78 -13.92
CA LEU A 20 -11.86 0.33 -13.70
C LEU A 20 -10.53 0.02 -13.00
N LEU A 21 -9.42 0.59 -13.49
CA LEU A 21 -8.10 0.42 -12.86
C LEU A 21 -8.10 0.96 -11.41
N ALA A 22 -8.75 2.09 -11.18
CA ALA A 22 -8.89 2.69 -9.86
C ALA A 22 -9.74 1.82 -8.92
N ALA A 23 -10.85 1.24 -9.41
CA ALA A 23 -11.69 0.34 -8.62
C ALA A 23 -10.94 -0.92 -8.20
N GLU A 24 -10.17 -1.53 -9.10
CA GLU A 24 -9.34 -2.70 -8.74
C GLU A 24 -8.21 -2.33 -7.78
N ALA A 25 -7.54 -1.20 -7.98
CA ALA A 25 -6.52 -0.73 -7.04
C ALA A 25 -7.11 -0.44 -5.65
N PHE A 26 -8.33 0.10 -5.58
CA PHE A 26 -9.07 0.25 -4.33
C PHE A 26 -9.29 -1.12 -3.66
N LEU A 27 -9.79 -2.13 -4.38
CA LEU A 27 -10.08 -3.45 -3.81
C LEU A 27 -8.80 -4.17 -3.35
N VAL A 28 -7.70 -4.04 -4.08
CA VAL A 28 -6.40 -4.60 -3.67
C VAL A 28 -5.99 -4.06 -2.30
N LEU A 29 -6.02 -2.74 -2.14
CA LEU A 29 -5.61 -2.09 -0.88
C LEU A 29 -6.66 -2.27 0.23
N PHE A 30 -7.95 -2.27 -0.11
CA PHE A 30 -9.02 -2.58 0.83
C PHE A 30 -8.81 -3.96 1.46
N GLN A 31 -8.63 -5.00 0.66
CA GLN A 31 -8.40 -6.37 1.15
C GLN A 31 -7.05 -6.55 1.84
N ALA A 32 -6.03 -5.79 1.44
CA ALA A 32 -4.74 -5.81 2.11
C ALA A 32 -4.84 -5.29 3.55
N TYR A 33 -5.58 -4.20 3.75
CA TYR A 33 -5.62 -3.46 5.01
C TYR A 33 -6.75 -3.88 5.96
N MET A 34 -7.83 -4.51 5.47
CA MET A 34 -8.93 -4.96 6.32
C MET A 34 -8.51 -6.04 7.32
N VAL A 35 -7.50 -6.84 7.01
CA VAL A 35 -7.09 -7.99 7.83
C VAL A 35 -6.47 -7.59 9.15
N ALA A 36 -5.61 -6.56 9.15
CA ALA A 36 -4.83 -6.18 10.33
C ALA A 36 -5.69 -5.90 11.59
N PRO A 37 -6.70 -5.03 11.55
CA PRO A 37 -7.55 -4.77 12.71
C PRO A 37 -8.48 -5.95 13.06
N MET A 38 -8.71 -6.89 12.13
CA MET A 38 -9.56 -8.06 12.35
C MET A 38 -8.81 -9.26 12.98
N ILE A 39 -7.49 -9.18 13.17
CA ILE A 39 -6.70 -10.29 13.73
C ILE A 39 -7.30 -10.86 15.02
N PRO A 40 -7.77 -10.06 16.00
CA PRO A 40 -8.39 -10.61 17.21
C PRO A 40 -9.64 -11.44 16.92
N SER A 41 -10.55 -10.94 16.06
CA SER A 41 -11.78 -11.64 15.69
C SER A 41 -11.54 -12.89 14.85
N LEU A 42 -10.51 -12.85 13.99
CA LEU A 42 -10.04 -14.01 13.25
C LEU A 42 -9.47 -15.08 14.19
N ALA A 43 -8.74 -14.69 15.24
CA ALA A 43 -8.18 -15.60 16.23
C ALA A 43 -9.29 -16.35 16.96
N GLU A 44 -10.32 -15.66 17.37
CA GLU A 44 -11.52 -16.24 18.00
C GLU A 44 -12.24 -17.20 17.04
N SER A 45 -12.48 -16.77 15.80
CA SER A 45 -13.24 -17.54 14.79
C SER A 45 -12.51 -18.79 14.29
N LEU A 46 -11.17 -18.76 14.20
CA LEU A 46 -10.35 -19.87 13.71
C LEU A 46 -9.73 -20.69 14.85
N HIS A 47 -10.05 -20.37 16.12
CA HIS A 47 -9.44 -21.00 17.31
C HIS A 47 -7.91 -21.04 17.24
N ALA A 48 -7.32 -19.93 16.75
CA ALA A 48 -5.89 -19.79 16.51
C ALA A 48 -5.28 -18.75 17.47
N LYS A 49 -3.96 -18.82 17.68
CA LYS A 49 -3.25 -17.79 18.45
C LYS A 49 -3.15 -16.51 17.63
N VAL A 50 -3.31 -15.35 18.28
CA VAL A 50 -3.10 -14.02 17.66
C VAL A 50 -1.71 -13.93 17.00
N ALA A 51 -0.71 -14.55 17.63
CA ALA A 51 0.65 -14.64 17.09
C ALA A 51 0.72 -15.32 15.71
N ASP A 52 -0.01 -16.43 15.51
CA ASP A 52 -0.02 -17.14 14.23
C ASP A 52 -0.69 -16.29 13.13
N LEU A 53 -1.74 -15.55 13.49
CA LEU A 53 -2.46 -14.68 12.57
C LEU A 53 -1.75 -13.36 12.27
N GLY A 54 -0.81 -12.92 13.10
CA GLY A 54 0.08 -11.80 12.78
C GLY A 54 0.91 -12.04 11.52
N LEU A 55 1.14 -13.30 11.15
CA LEU A 55 1.79 -13.68 9.88
C LEU A 55 0.96 -13.35 8.63
N LEU A 56 -0.34 -13.05 8.74
CA LEU A 56 -1.20 -12.70 7.61
C LEU A 56 -0.72 -11.43 6.87
N ILE A 57 -0.07 -10.53 7.60
CA ILE A 57 0.42 -9.27 7.01
C ILE A 57 1.71 -9.52 6.20
N PRO A 58 2.80 -10.07 6.77
CA PRO A 58 4.00 -10.37 5.98
C PRO A 58 3.73 -11.41 4.87
N ALA A 59 2.83 -12.37 5.09
CA ALA A 59 2.43 -13.35 4.09
C ALA A 59 1.79 -12.73 2.84
N TYR A 60 1.22 -11.53 2.94
CA TYR A 60 0.72 -10.78 1.80
C TYR A 60 1.75 -9.77 1.28
N THR A 61 2.31 -8.96 2.16
CA THR A 61 3.11 -7.80 1.76
C THR A 61 4.46 -8.16 1.17
N ILE A 62 5.12 -9.21 1.67
CA ILE A 62 6.42 -9.66 1.12
C ILE A 62 6.25 -10.20 -0.31
N PRO A 63 5.36 -11.18 -0.58
CA PRO A 63 5.10 -11.65 -1.94
C PRO A 63 4.61 -10.55 -2.88
N TYR A 64 3.75 -9.65 -2.39
CA TYR A 64 3.30 -8.49 -3.15
C TYR A 64 4.48 -7.63 -3.59
N GLY A 65 5.35 -7.23 -2.66
CA GLY A 65 6.52 -6.42 -2.96
C GLY A 65 7.46 -7.07 -3.97
N LEU A 66 7.78 -8.34 -3.79
CA LEU A 66 8.66 -9.09 -4.70
C LEU A 66 8.06 -9.20 -6.10
N SER A 67 6.76 -9.47 -6.19
CA SER A 67 6.06 -9.63 -7.48
C SER A 67 5.96 -8.32 -8.28
N THR A 68 5.98 -7.14 -7.62
CA THR A 68 5.97 -5.85 -8.33
C THR A 68 7.14 -5.70 -9.33
N LEU A 69 8.30 -6.28 -9.01
CA LEU A 69 9.47 -6.24 -9.88
C LEU A 69 9.33 -7.14 -11.12
N LEU A 70 8.55 -8.20 -11.00
CA LEU A 70 8.38 -9.20 -12.06
C LEU A 70 7.34 -8.75 -13.10
N TYR A 71 6.27 -8.09 -12.65
CA TYR A 71 5.14 -7.77 -13.52
C TYR A 71 5.42 -6.68 -14.56
N GLY A 72 6.39 -5.80 -14.35
CA GLY A 72 6.84 -4.86 -15.36
C GLY A 72 7.31 -5.58 -16.63
N PRO A 73 8.37 -6.38 -16.57
CA PRO A 73 8.87 -7.17 -17.71
C PRO A 73 7.85 -8.16 -18.28
N ILE A 74 7.05 -8.77 -17.42
CA ILE A 74 5.98 -9.69 -17.86
C ILE A 74 4.95 -8.92 -18.68
N SER A 75 4.53 -7.74 -18.24
CA SER A 75 3.56 -6.92 -18.94
C SER A 75 4.06 -6.42 -20.30
N ASP A 76 5.34 -6.12 -20.40
CA ASP A 76 5.95 -5.68 -21.65
C ASP A 76 6.02 -6.82 -22.69
N ARG A 77 6.06 -8.09 -22.24
CA ARG A 77 6.11 -9.28 -23.11
C ARG A 77 4.73 -9.82 -23.48
N PHE A 78 3.82 -9.92 -22.51
CA PHE A 78 2.51 -10.57 -22.69
C PHE A 78 1.38 -9.59 -23.01
N GLY A 79 1.68 -8.29 -22.95
CA GLY A 79 0.69 -7.23 -23.09
C GLY A 79 0.06 -6.85 -21.75
N ARG A 80 -0.03 -5.54 -21.50
CA ARG A 80 -0.50 -5.01 -20.21
C ARG A 80 -1.95 -5.31 -19.93
N LYS A 81 -2.80 -5.22 -20.95
CA LYS A 81 -4.23 -5.51 -20.83
C LYS A 81 -4.49 -6.96 -20.45
N ARG A 82 -3.87 -7.90 -21.19
CA ARG A 82 -4.03 -9.33 -20.91
C ARG A 82 -3.56 -9.67 -19.51
N LEU A 83 -2.41 -9.12 -19.11
CA LEU A 83 -1.88 -9.33 -17.79
C LEU A 83 -2.83 -8.78 -16.71
N LEU A 84 -3.33 -7.55 -16.85
CA LEU A 84 -4.27 -6.96 -15.90
C LEU A 84 -5.55 -7.80 -15.75
N LEU A 85 -6.12 -8.29 -16.84
CA LEU A 85 -7.30 -9.17 -16.81
C LEU A 85 -7.02 -10.45 -16.02
N ILE A 86 -5.84 -11.05 -16.19
CA ILE A 86 -5.43 -12.24 -15.43
C ILE A 86 -5.30 -11.87 -13.93
N LEU A 87 -4.63 -10.75 -13.61
CA LEU A 87 -4.43 -10.33 -12.22
C LEU A 87 -5.75 -9.98 -11.52
N PHE A 88 -6.71 -9.37 -12.22
CA PHE A 88 -8.04 -9.10 -11.71
C PHE A 88 -8.79 -10.41 -11.42
N ALA A 89 -8.74 -11.38 -12.36
CA ALA A 89 -9.34 -12.69 -12.15
C ALA A 89 -8.69 -13.43 -10.96
N LEU A 90 -7.38 -13.32 -10.77
CA LEU A 90 -6.66 -13.93 -9.65
C LEU A 90 -7.01 -13.26 -8.31
N LEU A 91 -7.22 -11.93 -8.29
CA LEU A 91 -7.71 -11.21 -7.12
C LEU A 91 -9.12 -11.73 -6.74
N ALA A 92 -10.03 -11.78 -7.71
CA ALA A 92 -11.38 -12.29 -7.50
C ALA A 92 -11.36 -13.74 -7.00
N PHE A 93 -10.59 -14.61 -7.64
CA PHE A 93 -10.46 -16.01 -7.27
C PHE A 93 -9.91 -16.19 -5.85
N SER A 94 -8.81 -15.50 -5.51
CA SER A 94 -8.25 -15.58 -4.17
C SER A 94 -9.23 -15.11 -3.10
N SER A 95 -9.98 -14.03 -3.37
CA SER A 95 -10.96 -13.48 -2.44
C SER A 95 -12.14 -14.43 -2.19
N LEU A 96 -12.63 -15.11 -3.27
CA LEU A 96 -13.71 -16.09 -3.16
C LEU A 96 -13.30 -17.38 -2.44
N LEU A 97 -12.00 -17.69 -2.39
CA LEU A 97 -11.51 -18.86 -1.64
C LEU A 97 -11.35 -18.58 -0.14
N VAL A 98 -11.16 -17.33 0.27
CA VAL A 98 -10.96 -16.97 1.69
C VAL A 98 -12.10 -17.47 2.61
N PRO A 99 -13.39 -17.36 2.25
CA PRO A 99 -14.50 -17.86 3.08
C PRO A 99 -14.44 -19.37 3.38
N LEU A 100 -13.76 -20.15 2.54
CA LEU A 100 -13.60 -21.60 2.68
C LEU A 100 -12.51 -21.99 3.68
N CYS A 101 -11.68 -21.04 4.14
CA CYS A 101 -10.63 -21.30 5.10
C CYS A 101 -11.21 -21.70 6.46
N ARG A 102 -10.67 -22.79 6.99
CA ARG A 102 -11.02 -23.35 8.32
C ARG A 102 -9.86 -23.23 9.31
N THR A 103 -8.65 -22.97 8.84
CA THR A 103 -7.44 -22.87 9.66
C THR A 103 -6.64 -21.62 9.31
N ALA A 104 -5.84 -21.12 10.28
CA ALA A 104 -4.92 -20.00 10.07
C ALA A 104 -3.91 -20.30 8.94
N GLY A 105 -3.41 -21.54 8.85
CA GLY A 105 -2.46 -21.93 7.80
C GLY A 105 -3.05 -21.81 6.39
N GLN A 106 -4.30 -22.21 6.17
CA GLN A 106 -4.99 -22.04 4.88
C GLN A 106 -5.12 -20.57 4.51
N LEU A 107 -5.49 -19.72 5.48
CA LEU A 107 -5.61 -18.29 5.26
C LEU A 107 -4.26 -17.64 4.95
N ILE A 108 -3.18 -18.04 5.64
CA ILE A 108 -1.81 -17.58 5.37
C ILE A 108 -1.38 -17.94 3.94
N MET A 109 -1.63 -19.19 3.50
CA MET A 109 -1.30 -19.63 2.15
C MET A 109 -2.06 -18.84 1.08
N LEU A 110 -3.35 -18.56 1.30
CA LEU A 110 -4.11 -17.70 0.39
C LEU A 110 -3.62 -16.25 0.39
N ARG A 111 -3.12 -15.74 1.52
CA ARG A 111 -2.50 -14.41 1.58
C ARG A 111 -1.21 -14.33 0.76
N ILE A 112 -0.37 -15.37 0.81
CA ILE A 112 0.83 -15.49 -0.04
C ILE A 112 0.43 -15.47 -1.52
N PHE A 113 -0.53 -16.31 -1.90
CA PHE A 113 -1.04 -16.38 -3.27
C PHE A 113 -1.63 -15.03 -3.71
N ALA A 114 -2.48 -14.40 -2.89
CA ALA A 114 -3.08 -13.10 -3.18
C ALA A 114 -2.01 -12.00 -3.33
N GLY A 115 -0.99 -11.99 -2.48
CA GLY A 115 0.13 -11.04 -2.59
C GLY A 115 0.88 -11.20 -3.90
N LEU A 116 1.24 -12.43 -4.28
CA LEU A 116 1.87 -12.71 -5.57
C LEU A 116 0.98 -12.28 -6.74
N ALA A 117 -0.30 -12.62 -6.70
CA ALA A 117 -1.24 -12.35 -7.77
C ALA A 117 -1.51 -10.85 -7.97
N THR A 118 -1.59 -10.07 -6.90
CA THR A 118 -2.07 -8.67 -6.97
C THR A 118 -0.97 -7.62 -7.07
N GLY A 119 0.30 -7.98 -6.78
CA GLY A 119 1.42 -7.03 -6.79
C GLY A 119 1.69 -6.38 -8.15
N GLY A 120 1.17 -6.93 -9.25
CA GLY A 120 1.25 -6.34 -10.59
C GLY A 120 0.17 -5.32 -10.91
N ILE A 121 -0.96 -5.33 -10.20
CA ILE A 121 -2.14 -4.53 -10.60
C ILE A 121 -1.80 -3.03 -10.66
N VAL A 122 -1.21 -2.48 -9.61
CA VAL A 122 -0.89 -1.05 -9.54
C VAL A 122 0.22 -0.64 -10.50
N PRO A 123 1.42 -1.27 -10.53
CA PRO A 123 2.50 -0.84 -11.40
C PRO A 123 2.17 -1.02 -12.89
N VAL A 124 1.46 -2.08 -13.26
CA VAL A 124 1.02 -2.30 -14.65
C VAL A 124 -0.06 -1.28 -15.04
N SER A 125 -0.98 -0.92 -14.13
CA SER A 125 -1.97 0.14 -14.36
C SER A 125 -1.31 1.50 -14.59
N VAL A 126 -0.33 1.89 -13.77
CA VAL A 126 0.45 3.12 -13.96
C VAL A 126 1.16 3.11 -15.31
N SER A 127 1.72 1.97 -15.69
CA SER A 127 2.39 1.81 -16.98
C SER A 127 1.41 1.92 -18.16
N LEU A 128 0.23 1.31 -18.04
CA LEU A 128 -0.83 1.41 -19.07
C LEU A 128 -1.33 2.85 -19.22
N ILE A 129 -1.56 3.57 -18.11
CA ILE A 129 -1.90 5.00 -18.14
C ILE A 129 -0.79 5.80 -18.84
N GLY A 130 0.47 5.45 -18.57
CA GLY A 130 1.61 6.06 -19.23
C GLY A 130 1.69 5.83 -20.73
N ASP A 131 1.14 4.73 -21.24
CA ASP A 131 1.09 4.45 -22.68
C ASP A 131 -0.07 5.17 -23.39
N ILE A 132 -1.20 5.32 -22.71
CA ILE A 132 -2.43 5.88 -23.27
C ILE A 132 -2.45 7.41 -23.22
N TYR A 133 -1.93 8.01 -22.15
CA TYR A 133 -2.00 9.46 -21.95
C TYR A 133 -0.66 10.15 -22.27
N PRO A 134 -0.67 11.29 -22.98
CA PRO A 134 0.52 12.14 -23.10
C PRO A 134 0.95 12.65 -21.72
N TYR A 135 2.22 12.93 -21.55
CA TYR A 135 2.85 13.27 -20.26
C TYR A 135 2.09 14.36 -19.49
N GLU A 136 1.66 15.41 -20.20
CA GLU A 136 0.98 16.59 -19.64
C GLU A 136 -0.42 16.28 -19.11
N LYS A 137 -1.05 15.18 -19.55
CA LYS A 137 -2.41 14.77 -19.17
C LYS A 137 -2.47 13.58 -18.23
N ARG A 138 -1.33 13.02 -17.79
CA ARG A 138 -1.26 11.84 -16.89
C ARG A 138 -1.63 12.14 -15.44
N GLY A 139 -1.53 13.40 -15.02
CA GLY A 139 -1.74 13.77 -13.62
C GLY A 139 -3.12 13.35 -13.08
N LYS A 140 -4.20 13.63 -13.85
CA LYS A 140 -5.57 13.28 -13.44
C LYS A 140 -5.79 11.76 -13.30
N PRO A 141 -5.49 10.90 -14.32
CA PRO A 141 -5.70 9.46 -14.19
C PRO A 141 -4.80 8.80 -13.14
N ILE A 142 -3.55 9.23 -13.00
CA ILE A 142 -2.65 8.74 -11.95
C ILE A 142 -3.16 9.18 -10.57
N GLY A 143 -3.57 10.42 -10.41
CA GLY A 143 -4.17 10.92 -9.17
C GLY A 143 -5.43 10.16 -8.77
N MET A 144 -6.28 9.78 -9.74
CA MET A 144 -7.46 8.94 -9.49
C MET A 144 -7.08 7.53 -9.01
N LEU A 145 -6.05 6.91 -9.62
CA LEU A 145 -5.56 5.60 -9.18
C LEU A 145 -5.01 5.64 -7.75
N PHE A 146 -4.14 6.60 -7.44
CA PHE A 146 -3.57 6.74 -6.09
C PHE A 146 -4.61 7.17 -5.05
N GLY A 147 -5.56 8.02 -5.42
CA GLY A 147 -6.69 8.38 -4.56
C GLY A 147 -7.56 7.16 -4.22
N ALA A 148 -7.82 6.29 -5.18
CA ALA A 148 -8.53 5.04 -4.95
C ALA A 148 -7.74 4.09 -4.05
N MET A 149 -6.41 4.00 -4.21
CA MET A 149 -5.54 3.23 -3.30
C MET A 149 -5.62 3.75 -1.86
N ALA A 150 -5.50 5.06 -1.65
CA ALA A 150 -5.63 5.67 -0.33
C ALA A 150 -7.01 5.42 0.28
N GLY A 151 -8.08 5.54 -0.52
CA GLY A 151 -9.44 5.16 -0.12
C GLY A 151 -9.53 3.68 0.28
N GLY A 152 -8.95 2.77 -0.51
CA GLY A 152 -8.90 1.34 -0.22
C GLY A 152 -8.22 1.05 1.13
N MET A 153 -7.07 1.67 1.40
CA MET A 153 -6.37 1.54 2.68
C MET A 153 -7.23 2.00 3.86
N THR A 154 -7.79 3.20 3.76
CA THR A 154 -8.61 3.81 4.81
C THR A 154 -9.87 2.99 5.10
N PHE A 155 -10.65 2.73 4.06
CA PHE A 155 -11.92 2.00 4.22
C PHE A 155 -11.69 0.53 4.54
N GLY A 156 -10.65 -0.11 4.01
CA GLY A 156 -10.29 -1.48 4.38
C GLY A 156 -10.02 -1.61 5.88
N ALA A 157 -9.18 -0.75 6.41
CA ALA A 157 -8.83 -0.77 7.83
C ALA A 157 -10.02 -0.53 8.76
N SER A 158 -10.91 0.39 8.41
CA SER A 158 -12.00 0.82 9.29
C SER A 158 -13.28 0.01 9.07
N MET A 159 -13.70 -0.13 7.80
CA MET A 159 -14.99 -0.76 7.48
C MET A 159 -14.93 -2.28 7.64
N GLY A 160 -13.78 -2.92 7.35
CA GLY A 160 -13.62 -4.35 7.58
C GLY A 160 -13.97 -4.72 9.01
N ILE A 161 -13.32 -4.14 10.00
CA ILE A 161 -13.63 -4.46 11.41
C ILE A 161 -15.00 -3.90 11.86
N PHE A 162 -15.44 -2.76 11.29
CA PHE A 162 -16.73 -2.18 11.66
C PHE A 162 -17.93 -3.08 11.27
N PHE A 163 -17.88 -3.70 10.11
CA PHE A 163 -18.94 -4.59 9.63
C PHE A 163 -18.77 -6.04 10.05
N ASN A 164 -17.60 -6.44 10.56
CA ASN A 164 -17.33 -7.80 10.99
C ASN A 164 -18.38 -8.39 11.95
N PRO A 165 -18.92 -7.67 12.97
CA PRO A 165 -19.95 -8.19 13.85
C PRO A 165 -21.30 -8.47 13.17
N ILE A 166 -21.55 -7.86 12.00
CA ILE A 166 -22.82 -8.00 11.25
C ILE A 166 -22.68 -9.07 10.18
N LEU A 167 -21.63 -8.96 9.39
CA LEU A 167 -21.42 -9.79 8.20
C LEU A 167 -20.55 -11.02 8.49
N GLY A 168 -19.61 -10.87 9.43
CA GLY A 168 -18.53 -11.82 9.63
C GLY A 168 -17.47 -11.72 8.51
N TRP A 169 -16.21 -11.95 8.85
CA TRP A 169 -15.08 -11.80 7.94
C TRP A 169 -15.20 -12.63 6.65
N ARG A 170 -15.87 -13.79 6.72
CA ARG A 170 -16.08 -14.65 5.53
C ARG A 170 -16.96 -13.97 4.49
N ASN A 171 -18.08 -13.37 4.92
CA ASN A 171 -18.98 -12.67 4.00
C ASN A 171 -18.38 -11.36 3.48
N GLU A 172 -17.55 -10.68 4.26
CA GLU A 172 -16.83 -9.50 3.78
C GLU A 172 -15.87 -9.84 2.61
N TYR A 173 -15.12 -10.94 2.74
CA TYR A 173 -14.28 -11.43 1.64
C TYR A 173 -15.10 -11.94 0.47
N LEU A 174 -16.25 -12.59 0.71
CA LEU A 174 -17.16 -13.01 -0.34
C LEU A 174 -17.69 -11.82 -1.13
N ILE A 175 -18.14 -10.77 -0.44
CA ILE A 175 -18.63 -9.54 -1.07
C ILE A 175 -17.50 -8.87 -1.87
N ALA A 176 -16.32 -8.72 -1.30
CA ALA A 176 -15.16 -8.15 -2.01
C ALA A 176 -14.78 -8.99 -3.24
N GLY A 177 -14.83 -10.33 -3.12
CA GLY A 177 -14.60 -11.25 -4.24
C GLY A 177 -15.64 -11.11 -5.34
N LEU A 178 -16.94 -11.04 -4.98
CA LEU A 178 -18.02 -10.83 -5.96
C LEU A 178 -17.92 -9.49 -6.67
N ILE A 179 -17.54 -8.42 -5.96
CA ILE A 179 -17.26 -7.12 -6.57
C ILE A 179 -16.07 -7.23 -7.54
N SER A 180 -14.99 -7.92 -7.16
CA SER A 180 -13.85 -8.18 -8.07
C SER A 180 -14.26 -8.98 -9.30
N VAL A 181 -15.13 -9.98 -9.17
CA VAL A 181 -15.70 -10.72 -10.32
C VAL A 181 -16.48 -9.78 -11.24
N ALA A 182 -17.33 -8.93 -10.68
CA ALA A 182 -18.12 -7.99 -11.48
C ALA A 182 -17.23 -6.99 -12.25
N ILE A 183 -16.19 -6.45 -11.59
CA ILE A 183 -15.23 -5.55 -12.24
C ILE A 183 -14.41 -6.28 -13.29
N SER A 184 -13.93 -7.50 -13.00
CA SER A 184 -13.20 -8.35 -13.96
C SER A 184 -14.07 -8.69 -15.17
N GLY A 185 -15.34 -9.03 -14.94
CA GLY A 185 -16.34 -9.27 -15.99
C GLY A 185 -16.56 -8.04 -16.86
N TRP A 186 -16.69 -6.87 -16.24
CA TRP A 186 -16.80 -5.60 -16.97
C TRP A 186 -15.52 -5.32 -17.78
N ALA A 187 -14.35 -5.56 -17.20
CA ALA A 187 -13.08 -5.46 -17.91
C ALA A 187 -13.01 -6.37 -19.13
N LEU A 188 -13.47 -7.63 -19.01
CA LEU A 188 -13.53 -8.60 -20.12
C LEU A 188 -14.48 -8.17 -21.23
N VAL A 189 -15.65 -7.62 -20.91
CA VAL A 189 -16.61 -7.14 -21.91
C VAL A 189 -16.06 -5.90 -22.62
N THR A 190 -15.41 -5.01 -21.89
CA THR A 190 -14.94 -3.72 -22.41
C THR A 190 -13.51 -3.76 -22.98
N HIS A 191 -12.76 -4.88 -22.83
CA HIS A 191 -11.34 -4.96 -23.20
C HIS A 191 -11.07 -4.61 -24.68
N ARG A 192 -12.01 -4.92 -25.58
CA ARG A 192 -11.91 -4.61 -27.03
C ARG A 192 -11.99 -3.11 -27.31
N THR A 193 -12.54 -2.34 -26.37
CA THR A 193 -12.67 -0.88 -26.51
C THR A 193 -11.46 -0.14 -25.93
N PHE A 194 -10.55 -0.85 -25.23
CA PHE A 194 -9.34 -0.26 -24.71
C PHE A 194 -8.34 0.03 -25.83
N PRO A 195 -7.52 1.07 -25.69
CA PRO A 195 -6.51 1.41 -26.67
C PRO A 195 -5.60 0.22 -26.99
N GLU A 196 -5.17 0.09 -28.25
CA GLU A 196 -4.18 -0.92 -28.61
C GLU A 196 -2.87 -0.67 -27.90
N GLU A 197 -2.20 -1.76 -27.54
CA GLU A 197 -0.93 -1.69 -26.84
C GLU A 197 0.20 -1.39 -27.83
N ILE A 198 1.11 -0.51 -27.43
CA ILE A 198 2.36 -0.30 -28.15
C ILE A 198 3.28 -1.47 -27.77
N GLU A 199 3.58 -2.34 -28.74
CA GLU A 199 4.59 -3.38 -28.56
C GLU A 199 5.93 -2.72 -28.18
N LYS A 200 6.44 -3.07 -27.01
CA LYS A 200 7.77 -2.67 -26.55
C LYS A 200 8.71 -3.85 -26.62
N ALA A 201 9.93 -3.59 -27.04
CA ALA A 201 10.98 -4.61 -26.99
C ALA A 201 11.14 -5.12 -25.54
N PRO A 202 11.14 -6.45 -25.32
CA PRO A 202 11.24 -7.01 -23.98
C PRO A 202 12.58 -6.62 -23.33
N VAL A 203 12.51 -6.07 -22.13
CA VAL A 203 13.72 -5.73 -21.35
C VAL A 203 14.35 -7.03 -20.84
N LYS A 204 15.64 -7.21 -21.10
CA LYS A 204 16.37 -8.42 -20.65
C LYS A 204 16.40 -8.45 -19.10
N PRO A 205 16.05 -9.58 -18.43
CA PRO A 205 16.04 -9.69 -16.96
C PRO A 205 17.39 -9.28 -16.32
N ARG A 206 18.50 -9.58 -16.98
CA ARG A 206 19.85 -9.20 -16.52
C ARG A 206 20.04 -7.68 -16.44
N MET A 207 19.41 -6.92 -17.35
CA MET A 207 19.46 -5.44 -17.31
C MET A 207 18.64 -4.89 -16.15
N ILE A 208 17.53 -5.52 -15.81
CA ILE A 208 16.71 -5.12 -14.67
C ILE A 208 17.51 -5.27 -13.37
N LEU A 209 18.16 -6.42 -13.22
CA LEU A 209 18.97 -6.68 -12.03
C LEU A 209 20.17 -5.73 -11.93
N SER A 210 20.93 -5.54 -13.03
CA SER A 210 22.10 -4.65 -13.05
C SER A 210 21.71 -3.18 -12.81
N ASN A 211 20.64 -2.70 -13.46
CA ASN A 211 20.16 -1.33 -13.27
C ASN A 211 19.55 -1.15 -11.86
N GLY A 212 18.86 -2.14 -11.32
CA GLY A 212 18.37 -2.14 -9.95
C GLY A 212 19.51 -2.05 -8.93
N MET A 213 20.55 -2.85 -9.10
CA MET A 213 21.76 -2.79 -8.26
C MET A 213 22.47 -1.43 -8.37
N GLN A 214 22.56 -0.85 -9.55
CA GLN A 214 23.11 0.47 -9.75
C GLN A 214 22.32 1.57 -9.06
N LEU A 215 20.98 1.51 -9.12
CA LEU A 215 20.09 2.42 -8.39
C LEU A 215 20.31 2.31 -6.88
N LEU A 216 20.36 1.09 -6.35
CA LEU A 216 20.56 0.81 -4.92
C LEU A 216 21.95 1.23 -4.44
N SER A 217 22.99 1.03 -5.23
CA SER A 217 24.38 1.35 -4.85
C SER A 217 24.73 2.84 -4.96
N SER A 218 23.93 3.63 -5.67
CA SER A 218 24.15 5.09 -5.75
C SER A 218 23.95 5.74 -4.37
N ASN A 219 24.76 6.74 -4.03
CA ASN A 219 24.67 7.45 -2.75
C ASN A 219 23.27 8.02 -2.47
N ARG A 220 22.63 8.53 -3.53
CA ARG A 220 21.27 9.09 -3.46
C ARG A 220 20.22 7.98 -3.31
N GLY A 221 20.38 6.89 -4.06
CA GLY A 221 19.50 5.73 -4.01
C GLY A 221 19.55 5.05 -2.66
N ARG A 222 20.74 4.72 -2.15
CA ARG A 222 20.89 4.10 -0.80
C ARG A 222 20.12 4.86 0.27
N ARG A 223 20.31 6.18 0.35
CA ARG A 223 19.61 7.03 1.32
C ARG A 223 18.10 6.94 1.16
N LEU A 224 17.61 7.12 -0.06
CA LEU A 224 16.18 7.19 -0.33
C LEU A 224 15.50 5.83 -0.10
N TYR A 225 16.05 4.75 -0.65
CA TYR A 225 15.47 3.41 -0.50
C TYR A 225 15.55 2.89 0.93
N SER A 226 16.61 3.22 1.69
CA SER A 226 16.66 2.89 3.13
C SER A 226 15.54 3.59 3.90
N TYR A 227 15.28 4.88 3.62
CA TYR A 227 14.19 5.59 4.27
C TYR A 227 12.81 5.10 3.84
N ILE A 228 12.63 4.68 2.59
CA ILE A 228 11.39 4.02 2.13
C ILE A 228 11.16 2.71 2.89
N PHE A 229 12.21 1.90 3.08
CA PHE A 229 12.13 0.67 3.86
C PHE A 229 11.76 0.96 5.33
N ILE A 230 12.46 1.90 5.98
CA ILE A 230 12.23 2.30 7.37
C ILE A 230 10.80 2.83 7.55
N ASN A 231 10.36 3.73 6.67
CA ASN A 231 9.01 4.29 6.71
C ASN A 231 7.93 3.21 6.53
N GLY A 232 8.16 2.25 5.63
CA GLY A 232 7.30 1.08 5.48
C GLY A 232 7.29 0.19 6.71
N MET A 233 8.46 -0.11 7.26
CA MET A 233 8.62 -0.93 8.46
C MET A 233 7.89 -0.32 9.66
N PHE A 234 8.08 0.96 9.90
CA PHE A 234 7.42 1.70 10.96
C PHE A 234 5.90 1.71 10.78
N HIS A 235 5.44 2.13 9.60
CA HIS A 235 4.02 2.26 9.31
C HIS A 235 3.26 0.94 9.49
N SER A 236 3.69 -0.12 8.81
CA SER A 236 2.99 -1.41 8.86
C SER A 236 3.16 -2.11 10.21
N GLY A 237 4.33 -1.99 10.84
CA GLY A 237 4.57 -2.53 12.17
C GLY A 237 3.57 -1.99 13.19
N VAL A 238 3.42 -0.68 13.25
CA VAL A 238 2.48 -0.04 14.19
C VAL A 238 1.03 -0.25 13.77
N PHE A 239 0.70 0.08 12.51
CA PHE A 239 -0.67 0.03 12.00
C PHE A 239 -1.33 -1.35 12.18
N SER A 240 -0.58 -2.42 11.90
CA SER A 240 -1.10 -3.79 11.95
C SER A 240 -1.59 -4.20 13.34
N TRP A 241 -1.14 -3.55 14.38
CA TRP A 241 -1.46 -3.87 15.76
C TRP A 241 -2.36 -2.84 16.44
N LEU A 242 -2.79 -1.78 15.75
CA LEU A 242 -3.71 -0.79 16.33
C LEU A 242 -5.07 -1.40 16.71
N GLY A 243 -5.61 -2.31 15.90
CA GLY A 243 -6.84 -3.03 16.25
C GLY A 243 -6.69 -3.86 17.53
N TYR A 244 -5.58 -4.58 17.67
CA TYR A 244 -5.24 -5.32 18.87
C TYR A 244 -5.02 -4.39 20.08
N TYR A 245 -4.35 -3.25 19.88
CA TYR A 245 -4.18 -2.22 20.90
C TYR A 245 -5.51 -1.72 21.46
N PHE A 246 -6.44 -1.32 20.61
CA PHE A 246 -7.74 -0.85 21.05
C PHE A 246 -8.55 -1.95 21.74
N LYS A 247 -8.47 -3.19 21.28
CA LYS A 247 -9.16 -4.33 21.90
C LYS A 247 -8.60 -4.64 23.29
N THR A 248 -7.27 -4.72 23.43
CA THR A 248 -6.64 -5.19 24.67
C THR A 248 -6.42 -4.11 25.72
N THR A 249 -6.10 -2.87 25.29
CA THR A 249 -5.81 -1.76 26.21
C THR A 249 -7.09 -1.04 26.63
N HIS A 250 -8.07 -0.92 25.74
CA HIS A 250 -9.29 -0.13 25.97
C HIS A 250 -10.56 -0.98 26.03
N ASN A 251 -10.49 -2.30 25.84
CA ASN A 251 -11.62 -3.23 25.77
C ASN A 251 -12.71 -2.81 24.76
N LEU A 252 -12.31 -2.19 23.63
CA LEU A 252 -13.25 -1.77 22.62
C LEU A 252 -13.81 -2.96 21.84
N GLN A 253 -15.08 -2.85 21.49
CA GLN A 253 -15.74 -3.77 20.55
C GLN A 253 -15.34 -3.42 19.10
N ASP A 254 -15.49 -4.36 18.18
CA ASP A 254 -15.09 -4.24 16.77
C ASP A 254 -15.60 -2.96 16.09
N ARG A 255 -16.87 -2.59 16.33
CA ARG A 255 -17.43 -1.33 15.80
C ARG A 255 -16.73 -0.08 16.33
N GLN A 256 -16.41 -0.07 17.61
CA GLN A 256 -15.71 1.05 18.25
C GLN A 256 -14.26 1.15 17.74
N ILE A 257 -13.61 -0.01 17.52
CA ILE A 257 -12.27 -0.06 16.90
C ILE A 257 -12.34 0.50 15.47
N GLY A 258 -13.34 0.09 14.67
CA GLY A 258 -13.54 0.63 13.32
C GLY A 258 -13.68 2.15 13.30
N LEU A 259 -14.46 2.71 14.24
CA LEU A 259 -14.63 4.16 14.38
C LEU A 259 -13.33 4.86 14.81
N ALA A 260 -12.58 4.28 15.76
CA ALA A 260 -11.29 4.82 16.20
C ALA A 260 -10.25 4.82 15.06
N LEU A 261 -10.27 3.80 14.20
CA LEU A 261 -9.38 3.69 13.04
C LEU A 261 -9.79 4.54 11.84
N LEU A 262 -11.03 5.07 11.77
CA LEU A 262 -11.42 6.02 10.70
C LEU A 262 -10.48 7.23 10.67
N GLY A 263 -10.03 7.70 11.84
CA GLY A 263 -9.06 8.79 11.92
C GLY A 263 -7.74 8.51 11.20
N TYR A 264 -7.39 7.24 10.99
CA TYR A 264 -6.12 6.87 10.38
C TYR A 264 -5.99 7.27 8.89
N GLY A 265 -7.05 7.26 8.11
CA GLY A 265 -6.95 7.62 6.69
C GLY A 265 -7.50 8.99 6.33
N VAL A 266 -8.30 9.59 7.23
CA VAL A 266 -8.93 10.89 7.00
C VAL A 266 -7.93 12.01 6.78
N PRO A 267 -6.82 12.15 7.54
CA PRO A 267 -5.83 13.20 7.30
C PRO A 267 -5.24 13.17 5.89
N GLY A 268 -4.86 11.99 5.39
CA GLY A 268 -4.32 11.84 4.03
C GLY A 268 -5.31 12.27 2.94
N MET A 269 -6.58 11.90 3.09
CA MET A 269 -7.64 12.29 2.15
C MET A 269 -7.87 13.80 2.12
N LEU A 270 -7.92 14.44 3.28
CA LEU A 270 -8.24 15.88 3.39
C LEU A 270 -7.03 16.78 3.16
N LEU A 271 -5.87 16.39 3.65
CA LEU A 271 -4.67 17.23 3.69
C LEU A 271 -3.62 16.87 2.65
N GLY A 272 -3.74 15.76 1.91
CA GLY A 272 -2.73 15.29 0.97
C GLY A 272 -2.30 16.34 -0.05
N VAL A 273 -3.25 17.08 -0.65
CA VAL A 273 -2.94 18.18 -1.59
C VAL A 273 -2.23 19.34 -0.88
N THR A 274 -2.64 19.65 0.36
CA THR A 274 -2.05 20.73 1.15
C THR A 274 -0.62 20.38 1.58
N ILE A 275 -0.39 19.12 1.99
CA ILE A 275 0.95 18.58 2.32
C ILE A 275 1.87 18.68 1.10
N GLY A 276 1.40 18.27 -0.07
CA GLY A 276 2.16 18.39 -1.33
C GLY A 276 2.57 19.85 -1.62
N ARG A 277 1.63 20.80 -1.54
CA ARG A 277 1.92 22.23 -1.71
C ARG A 277 2.87 22.77 -0.66
N LEU A 278 2.75 22.33 0.58
CA LEU A 278 3.64 22.72 1.66
C LEU A 278 5.07 22.21 1.42
N ALA A 279 5.20 20.96 0.95
CA ALA A 279 6.47 20.37 0.59
C ALA A 279 7.14 21.08 -0.60
N ASP A 280 6.34 21.53 -1.58
CA ASP A 280 6.87 22.32 -2.72
C ASP A 280 7.35 23.71 -2.28
N ARG A 281 6.69 24.34 -1.28
CA ARG A 281 7.05 25.68 -0.76
C ARG A 281 8.21 25.64 0.24
N GLN A 282 8.17 24.74 1.21
CA GLN A 282 9.14 24.68 2.31
C GLN A 282 10.32 23.73 2.05
N GLY A 283 10.19 22.90 1.01
CA GLY A 283 11.17 21.89 0.62
C GLY A 283 10.96 20.56 1.35
N ARG A 284 11.12 19.48 0.61
CA ARG A 284 10.99 18.08 1.11
C ARG A 284 11.91 17.78 2.29
N ARG A 285 13.07 18.45 2.34
CA ARG A 285 14.07 18.35 3.42
C ARG A 285 13.57 18.72 4.81
N ARG A 286 12.48 19.49 4.92
CA ARG A 286 11.84 19.86 6.20
C ARG A 286 10.62 19.00 6.49
N ILE A 287 9.79 18.78 5.48
CA ILE A 287 8.50 18.08 5.66
C ILE A 287 8.72 16.60 5.98
N ILE A 288 9.68 15.93 5.32
CA ILE A 288 9.97 14.51 5.59
C ILE A 288 10.40 14.28 7.05
N PRO A 289 11.44 14.98 7.58
CA PRO A 289 11.81 14.80 9.00
C PRO A 289 10.68 15.11 9.97
N LEU A 290 9.89 16.16 9.71
CA LEU A 290 8.75 16.52 10.55
C LEU A 290 7.67 15.42 10.53
N GLY A 291 7.40 14.80 9.39
CA GLY A 291 6.47 13.69 9.29
C GLY A 291 6.95 12.46 10.08
N LEU A 292 8.22 12.09 9.96
CA LEU A 292 8.82 10.99 10.74
C LEU A 292 8.75 11.27 12.24
N LEU A 293 9.10 12.48 12.67
CA LEU A 293 9.02 12.88 14.10
C LEU A 293 7.58 12.87 14.61
N LEU A 294 6.61 13.33 13.83
CA LEU A 294 5.20 13.29 14.18
C LEU A 294 4.72 11.84 14.36
N GLY A 295 5.09 10.93 13.46
CA GLY A 295 4.82 9.50 13.58
C GLY A 295 5.44 8.90 14.83
N ALA A 296 6.72 9.18 15.08
CA ALA A 296 7.46 8.71 16.25
C ALA A 296 6.81 9.15 17.55
N LEU A 297 6.52 10.44 17.69
CA LEU A 297 5.87 11.00 18.89
C LEU A 297 4.49 10.39 19.11
N SER A 298 3.71 10.20 18.04
CA SER A 298 2.39 9.57 18.12
C SER A 298 2.50 8.17 18.73
N VAL A 299 3.44 7.33 18.27
CA VAL A 299 3.60 5.97 18.78
C VAL A 299 4.11 5.96 20.22
N LEU A 300 5.03 6.83 20.57
CA LEU A 300 5.52 6.97 21.95
C LEU A 300 4.40 7.40 22.92
N ILE A 301 3.47 8.26 22.46
CA ILE A 301 2.30 8.66 23.25
C ILE A 301 1.34 7.48 23.42
N LEU A 302 1.11 6.64 22.40
CA LEU A 302 0.26 5.44 22.52
C LEU A 302 0.81 4.45 23.55
N ALA A 303 2.13 4.39 23.75
CA ALA A 303 2.75 3.56 24.79
C ALA A 303 2.41 4.00 26.23
N LEU A 304 1.91 5.22 26.45
CA LEU A 304 1.62 5.79 27.77
C LEU A 304 0.22 5.46 28.32
N GLN A 305 -0.53 4.54 27.70
CA GLN A 305 -1.89 4.15 28.14
C GLN A 305 -2.85 5.33 28.33
N ILE A 306 -2.92 6.19 27.35
CA ILE A 306 -3.76 7.39 27.31
C ILE A 306 -5.26 7.05 27.16
N PRO A 307 -6.20 7.96 27.49
CA PRO A 307 -7.63 7.74 27.26
C PRO A 307 -7.98 7.46 25.81
N VAL A 308 -9.03 6.66 25.57
CA VAL A 308 -9.42 6.18 24.23
C VAL A 308 -9.65 7.32 23.21
N TRP A 309 -10.28 8.41 23.61
CA TRP A 309 -10.53 9.55 22.73
C TRP A 309 -9.22 10.22 22.28
N LEU A 310 -8.23 10.30 23.17
CA LEU A 310 -6.90 10.83 22.85
C LEU A 310 -6.13 9.84 21.96
N ALA A 311 -6.24 8.54 22.23
CA ALA A 311 -5.63 7.51 21.39
C ALA A 311 -6.14 7.59 19.93
N ALA A 312 -7.45 7.82 19.70
CA ALA A 312 -8.01 8.00 18.36
C ALA A 312 -7.45 9.25 17.64
N ILE A 313 -7.25 10.35 18.37
CA ILE A 313 -6.61 11.56 17.84
C ILE A 313 -5.15 11.27 17.48
N VAL A 314 -4.42 10.61 18.38
CA VAL A 314 -2.99 10.27 18.17
C VAL A 314 -2.82 9.33 16.98
N VAL A 315 -3.75 8.40 16.77
CA VAL A 315 -3.79 7.54 15.57
C VAL A 315 -3.97 8.36 14.29
N SER A 316 -4.77 9.43 14.33
CA SER A 316 -4.89 10.38 13.19
C SER A 316 -3.59 11.16 12.95
N MET A 317 -2.89 11.55 14.02
CA MET A 317 -1.57 12.21 13.91
C MET A 317 -0.50 11.25 13.35
N LEU A 318 -0.56 9.97 13.75
CA LEU A 318 0.31 8.92 13.21
C LEU A 318 0.14 8.78 11.69
N SER A 319 -1.10 8.72 11.21
CA SER A 319 -1.41 8.70 9.78
C SER A 319 -0.88 9.95 9.07
N LEU A 320 -1.10 11.13 9.66
CA LEU A 320 -0.60 12.38 9.09
C LEU A 320 0.92 12.36 8.92
N GLY A 321 1.66 11.80 9.88
CA GLY A 321 3.11 11.61 9.77
C GLY A 321 3.50 10.77 8.55
N TYR A 322 2.78 9.68 8.28
CA TYR A 322 3.00 8.85 7.11
C TYR A 322 2.62 9.58 5.81
N ASP A 323 1.51 10.31 5.78
CA ASP A 323 1.05 11.08 4.63
C ASP A 323 2.01 12.24 4.27
N MET A 324 2.74 12.75 5.27
CA MET A 324 3.79 13.75 5.07
C MET A 324 5.10 13.16 4.50
N THR A 325 5.27 11.84 4.53
CA THR A 325 6.53 11.19 4.14
C THR A 325 6.40 10.37 2.86
N GLN A 326 5.49 9.42 2.80
CA GLN A 326 5.41 8.44 1.71
C GLN A 326 5.20 9.04 0.32
N PRO A 327 4.27 10.00 0.09
CA PRO A 327 4.11 10.62 -1.22
C PRO A 327 5.34 11.40 -1.67
N LEU A 328 6.07 11.99 -0.72
CA LEU A 328 7.30 12.73 -1.01
C LEU A 328 8.44 11.80 -1.41
N PHE A 329 8.60 10.66 -0.72
CA PHE A 329 9.55 9.61 -1.12
C PHE A 329 9.24 9.10 -2.52
N ALA A 330 7.99 8.77 -2.83
CA ALA A 330 7.55 8.33 -4.15
C ALA A 330 7.88 9.37 -5.24
N GLY A 331 7.68 10.66 -4.96
CA GLY A 331 8.08 11.74 -5.85
C GLY A 331 9.60 11.85 -6.04
N MET A 332 10.40 11.65 -4.98
CA MET A 332 11.86 11.72 -5.06
C MET A 332 12.47 10.54 -5.84
N VAL A 333 11.87 9.35 -5.76
CA VAL A 333 12.32 8.17 -6.50
C VAL A 333 12.41 8.43 -8.00
N THR A 334 11.47 9.20 -8.55
CA THR A 334 11.45 9.53 -9.99
C THR A 334 12.67 10.32 -10.46
N THR A 335 13.46 10.85 -9.51
CA THR A 335 14.67 11.65 -9.78
C THR A 335 15.98 10.92 -9.51
N VAL A 336 15.92 9.65 -9.05
CA VAL A 336 17.12 8.85 -8.72
C VAL A 336 17.74 8.23 -9.97
N GLY A 337 16.91 7.79 -10.92
CA GLY A 337 17.34 7.20 -12.18
C GLY A 337 17.28 8.17 -13.37
N ASN A 338 17.74 7.70 -14.52
CA ASN A 338 17.56 8.36 -15.80
C ASN A 338 16.15 8.03 -16.38
N GLU A 339 15.81 8.59 -17.55
CA GLU A 339 14.51 8.35 -18.20
C GLU A 339 14.23 6.86 -18.46
N GLN A 340 15.27 6.09 -18.80
CA GLN A 340 15.17 4.66 -19.12
C GLN A 340 14.98 3.81 -17.87
N THR A 341 15.51 4.20 -16.72
CA THR A 341 15.43 3.45 -15.45
C THR A 341 14.36 3.97 -14.51
N ARG A 342 13.64 5.05 -14.85
CA ARG A 342 12.61 5.66 -13.99
C ARG A 342 11.51 4.68 -13.59
N GLY A 343 11.00 3.89 -14.52
CA GLY A 343 9.98 2.86 -14.23
C GLY A 343 10.50 1.80 -13.26
N LEU A 344 11.75 1.35 -13.45
CA LEU A 344 12.40 0.40 -12.55
C LEU A 344 12.61 1.01 -11.16
N ALA A 345 13.01 2.27 -11.08
CA ALA A 345 13.20 2.97 -9.80
C ALA A 345 11.90 3.02 -8.99
N VAL A 346 10.77 3.33 -9.64
CA VAL A 346 9.45 3.33 -9.00
C VAL A 346 9.03 1.92 -8.58
N GLY A 347 9.19 0.91 -9.44
CA GLY A 347 8.90 -0.48 -9.10
C GLY A 347 9.74 -0.99 -7.92
N LEU A 348 11.04 -0.66 -7.91
CA LEU A 348 11.95 -0.98 -6.81
C LEU A 348 11.54 -0.30 -5.50
N SER A 349 11.06 0.95 -5.56
CA SER A 349 10.56 1.64 -4.36
C SER A 349 9.31 0.97 -3.78
N ALA A 350 8.39 0.53 -4.63
CA ALA A 350 7.22 -0.24 -4.19
C ALA A 350 7.64 -1.57 -3.56
N CYS A 351 8.54 -2.32 -4.20
CA CYS A 351 9.09 -3.55 -3.64
C CYS A 351 9.69 -3.33 -2.24
N ILE A 352 10.58 -2.37 -2.11
CA ILE A 352 11.27 -2.05 -0.84
C ILE A 352 10.27 -1.60 0.23
N LEU A 353 9.27 -0.80 -0.13
CA LEU A 353 8.21 -0.37 0.79
C LEU A 353 7.44 -1.58 1.35
N PHE A 354 7.00 -2.48 0.49
CA PHE A 354 6.22 -3.65 0.91
C PHE A 354 7.07 -4.71 1.64
N LEU A 355 8.36 -4.82 1.33
CA LEU A 355 9.31 -5.60 2.15
C LEU A 355 9.44 -4.98 3.54
N GLY A 356 9.52 -3.64 3.63
CA GLY A 356 9.46 -2.91 4.89
C GLY A 356 8.17 -3.21 5.65
N TYR A 357 7.01 -3.22 4.99
CA TYR A 357 5.73 -3.58 5.60
C TYR A 357 5.76 -4.96 6.25
N GLY A 358 6.23 -5.97 5.51
CA GLY A 358 6.33 -7.33 6.03
C GLY A 358 7.30 -7.44 7.20
N ALA A 359 8.49 -6.84 7.08
CA ALA A 359 9.49 -6.81 8.13
C ALA A 359 8.96 -6.13 9.40
N GLY A 360 8.32 -4.96 9.25
CA GLY A 360 7.77 -4.20 10.38
C GLY A 360 6.70 -4.97 11.14
N ALA A 361 5.73 -5.54 10.44
CA ALA A 361 4.68 -6.36 11.07
C ALA A 361 5.28 -7.58 11.80
N SER A 362 6.28 -8.24 11.22
CA SER A 362 6.96 -9.40 11.83
C SER A 362 7.77 -8.99 13.06
N ILE A 363 8.58 -7.92 12.97
CA ILE A 363 9.40 -7.45 14.10
C ILE A 363 8.52 -6.99 15.26
N PHE A 364 7.46 -6.22 14.97
CA PHE A 364 6.52 -5.79 16.00
C PHE A 364 5.89 -7.00 16.72
N GLN A 365 5.46 -8.01 15.96
CA GLN A 365 4.93 -9.25 16.51
C GLN A 365 5.94 -9.97 17.41
N MET A 366 7.20 -10.08 16.98
CA MET A 366 8.25 -10.72 17.78
C MET A 366 8.53 -9.98 19.09
N LEU A 367 8.40 -8.67 19.10
CA LEU A 367 8.56 -7.83 20.29
C LEU A 367 7.35 -7.85 21.23
N ASN A 368 6.16 -8.21 20.71
CA ASN A 368 4.90 -8.21 21.47
C ASN A 368 4.75 -9.47 22.35
N THR A 369 5.78 -9.83 23.08
CA THR A 369 5.78 -10.98 24.02
C THR A 369 5.34 -10.61 25.42
N THR A 370 5.62 -9.36 25.85
CA THR A 370 5.35 -8.84 27.20
C THR A 370 4.31 -7.73 27.20
N GLY A 371 3.65 -7.50 26.05
CA GLY A 371 2.67 -6.43 25.86
C GLY A 371 3.12 -5.36 24.87
N LEU A 372 2.22 -4.44 24.55
CA LEU A 372 2.39 -3.47 23.48
C LEU A 372 3.38 -2.32 23.79
N ASN A 373 3.70 -2.08 25.07
CA ASN A 373 4.58 -0.98 25.44
C ASN A 373 6.00 -1.13 24.88
N LEU A 374 6.54 -2.36 24.88
CA LEU A 374 7.88 -2.62 24.35
C LEU A 374 7.96 -2.36 22.82
N PRO A 375 7.11 -2.97 21.99
CA PRO A 375 7.17 -2.69 20.54
C PRO A 375 6.86 -1.23 20.21
N PHE A 376 5.91 -0.56 20.87
CA PHE A 376 5.67 0.86 20.65
C PHE A 376 6.89 1.72 21.04
N GLY A 377 7.54 1.42 22.15
CA GLY A 377 8.76 2.11 22.59
C GLY A 377 9.91 1.93 21.59
N VAL A 378 10.15 0.69 21.12
CA VAL A 378 11.21 0.37 20.15
C VAL A 378 10.94 1.04 18.80
N PHE A 379 9.74 0.90 18.25
CA PHE A 379 9.38 1.50 16.96
C PHE A 379 9.37 3.03 17.03
N GLY A 380 8.81 3.62 18.10
CA GLY A 380 8.80 5.06 18.30
C GLY A 380 10.20 5.63 18.48
N GLY A 381 11.06 4.99 19.28
CA GLY A 381 12.45 5.41 19.48
C GLY A 381 13.29 5.32 18.21
N PHE A 382 13.13 4.22 17.43
CA PHE A 382 13.82 4.04 16.16
C PHE A 382 13.38 5.08 15.11
N GLU A 383 12.08 5.37 15.02
CA GLU A 383 11.55 6.36 14.10
C GLU A 383 11.93 7.79 14.52
N LEU A 384 12.00 8.07 15.81
CA LEU A 384 12.49 9.35 16.35
C LEU A 384 13.94 9.59 15.92
N LEU A 385 14.81 8.59 16.10
CA LEU A 385 16.19 8.66 15.65
C LEU A 385 16.27 8.85 14.12
N SER A 386 15.47 8.11 13.37
CA SER A 386 15.39 8.22 11.91
C SER A 386 14.94 9.61 11.48
N GLY A 387 13.95 10.21 12.16
CA GLY A 387 13.49 11.58 11.92
C GLY A 387 14.54 12.63 12.18
N ILE A 388 15.31 12.50 13.27
CA ILE A 388 16.43 13.41 13.57
C ILE A 388 17.52 13.29 12.49
N LEU A 389 17.92 12.07 12.15
CA LEU A 389 18.93 11.83 11.11
C LEU A 389 18.48 12.33 9.72
N ALA A 390 17.19 12.32 9.44
CA ALA A 390 16.61 12.77 8.18
C ALA A 390 16.92 14.25 7.88
N PHE A 391 17.04 15.12 8.89
CA PHE A 391 17.42 16.52 8.69
C PHE A 391 18.80 16.67 8.02
N TRP A 392 19.74 15.77 8.32
CA TRP A 392 21.07 15.79 7.72
C TRP A 392 21.09 14.99 6.42
N MET A 393 20.42 13.84 6.37
CA MET A 393 20.41 12.97 5.20
C MET A 393 19.74 13.63 3.99
N PHE A 394 18.67 14.42 4.19
CA PHE A 394 17.93 15.10 3.12
C PHE A 394 18.35 16.57 2.90
N LYS A 395 19.38 17.06 3.59
CA LYS A 395 19.85 18.46 3.48
C LYS A 395 20.13 18.91 2.03
N HIS A 396 20.61 18.01 1.18
CA HIS A 396 20.98 18.28 -0.21
C HIS A 396 19.90 17.88 -1.24
N PHE A 397 18.75 17.37 -0.78
CA PHE A 397 17.61 17.12 -1.64
C PHE A 397 16.73 18.39 -1.68
N ARG A 398 16.83 19.14 -2.77
CA ARG A 398 15.93 20.26 -3.08
C ARG A 398 14.66 19.77 -3.73
#